data_7ab9df9587baa40d6e908ff24c718f44
#
_entry.id   7ab9df9587baa40d6e908ff24c718f44
#
_cell.length_a   1.000
_cell.length_b   1.000
_cell.length_c   1.000
_cell.angle_alpha   90.00
_cell.angle_beta   90.00
_cell.angle_gamma   90.00
#
_symmetry.space_group_name_H-M   'P 1'
#
loop_
_entity.id
_entity.type
_entity.pdbx_description
1 polymer ?
#
loop_
_entity_poly.entity_id
_entity_poly.type
_entity_poly.pdbx_seq_one_letter_code
_entity_poly.pdbx_strand_id
1 'polypeptide(L)'
;DDDYTPSILIEKLSPAINKNGGNSKIISYEDSHHSFDAIDPVMFIPNAIAVGRRHTVVGKDGSHYHEDKEGNKTFMNEPSERAQLFKDRAKIGAHLGGNWKARRASMKDSVNFLLENIK
;
A
#
# COMPACT_ATOMS: atom_id res chain seq x y z
N ASP A 1 -7.70 4.59 -6.80
CA ASP A 1 -6.84 5.51 -7.62
C ASP A 1 -5.51 5.90 -6.94
N ASP A 2 -5.13 5.23 -5.84
CA ASP A 2 -3.85 5.48 -5.19
C ASP A 2 -2.71 5.02 -6.12
N ASP A 3 -2.03 5.96 -6.73
CA ASP A 3 -0.89 5.73 -7.63
C ASP A 3 0.46 5.74 -6.88
N TYR A 4 0.44 6.04 -5.59
CA TYR A 4 1.60 5.99 -4.70
C TYR A 4 1.73 4.61 -4.02
N THR A 5 0.65 4.12 -3.40
CA THR A 5 0.59 2.82 -2.71
C THR A 5 -0.63 2.01 -3.15
N PRO A 6 -0.57 1.30 -4.28
CA PRO A 6 -1.71 0.57 -4.81
C PRO A 6 -2.27 -0.50 -3.87
N SER A 7 -3.59 -0.61 -3.77
CA SER A 7 -4.32 -1.52 -2.87
C SER A 7 -4.11 -3.01 -3.13
N ILE A 8 -3.64 -3.38 -4.32
CA ILE A 8 -3.53 -4.78 -4.77
C ILE A 8 -2.71 -5.68 -3.82
N LEU A 9 -1.77 -5.10 -3.06
CA LEU A 9 -0.96 -5.85 -2.09
C LEU A 9 -1.77 -6.22 -0.86
N ILE A 10 -2.58 -5.30 -0.36
CA ILE A 10 -3.48 -5.52 0.77
C ILE A 10 -4.58 -6.50 0.40
N GLU A 11 -5.11 -6.41 -0.84
CA GLU A 11 -6.11 -7.34 -1.36
C GLU A 11 -5.62 -8.79 -1.35
N LYS A 12 -4.32 -9.00 -1.63
CA LYS A 12 -3.70 -10.33 -1.54
C LYS A 12 -3.41 -10.78 -0.11
N LEU A 13 -3.11 -9.85 0.78
CA LEU A 13 -2.76 -10.14 2.18
C LEU A 13 -3.98 -10.50 3.03
N SER A 14 -5.11 -9.84 2.82
CA SER A 14 -6.32 -10.03 3.64
C SER A 14 -6.82 -11.48 3.69
N PRO A 15 -6.91 -12.24 2.60
CA PRO A 15 -7.27 -13.66 2.65
C PRO A 15 -6.29 -14.50 3.48
N ALA A 16 -5.00 -14.18 3.44
CA ALA A 16 -3.98 -14.89 4.23
C ALA A 16 -4.13 -14.62 5.72
N ILE A 17 -4.43 -13.37 6.10
CA ILE A 17 -4.72 -12.99 7.50
C ILE A 17 -5.92 -13.80 8.01
N ASN A 18 -7.02 -13.80 7.27
CA ASN A 18 -8.26 -14.49 7.67
C ASN A 18 -8.06 -16.01 7.75
N LYS A 19 -7.30 -16.59 6.83
CA LYS A 19 -6.97 -18.03 6.85
C LYS A 19 -6.17 -18.43 8.10
N ASN A 20 -5.38 -17.52 8.67
CA ASN A 20 -4.58 -17.76 9.87
C ASN A 20 -5.26 -17.30 11.17
N GLY A 21 -6.58 -17.14 11.17
CA GLY A 21 -7.37 -16.82 12.36
C GLY A 21 -7.44 -15.34 12.70
N GLY A 22 -6.89 -14.47 11.87
CA GLY A 22 -7.09 -13.04 11.98
C GLY A 22 -8.45 -12.61 11.42
N ASN A 23 -8.84 -11.37 11.69
CA ASN A 23 -10.02 -10.76 11.08
C ASN A 23 -9.60 -9.51 10.29
N SER A 24 -9.77 -9.58 8.98
CA SER A 24 -9.39 -8.52 8.06
C SER A 24 -10.52 -8.27 7.06
N LYS A 25 -10.88 -6.99 6.89
CA LYS A 25 -11.86 -6.51 5.92
C LYS A 25 -11.24 -5.39 5.11
N ILE A 26 -11.35 -5.46 3.79
CA ILE A 26 -10.90 -4.40 2.89
C ILE A 26 -12.12 -3.65 2.36
N ILE A 27 -12.04 -2.33 2.41
CA ILE A 27 -13.02 -1.44 1.79
C ILE A 27 -12.25 -0.47 0.92
N SER A 28 -12.55 -0.48 -0.37
CA SER A 28 -11.97 0.45 -1.34
C SER A 28 -12.91 1.62 -1.58
N TYR A 29 -12.36 2.83 -1.62
CA TYR A 29 -13.09 4.06 -1.90
C TYR A 29 -12.67 4.61 -3.25
N GLU A 30 -13.66 4.83 -4.12
CA GLU A 30 -13.43 5.39 -5.45
C GLU A 30 -12.86 6.81 -5.35
N ASP A 31 -12.14 7.24 -6.39
CA ASP A 31 -11.53 8.57 -6.53
C ASP A 31 -10.66 8.99 -5.33
N SER A 32 -10.06 8.01 -4.67
CA SER A 32 -9.24 8.24 -3.48
C SER A 32 -7.78 7.99 -3.78
N HIS A 33 -6.97 9.02 -3.53
CA HIS A 33 -5.52 8.98 -3.65
C HIS A 33 -4.85 8.67 -2.31
N HIS A 34 -3.55 8.61 -2.29
CA HIS A 34 -2.78 8.50 -1.05
C HIS A 34 -3.14 9.64 -0.09
N SER A 35 -3.29 9.35 1.20
CA SER A 35 -3.77 10.30 2.20
C SER A 35 -5.18 10.85 1.92
N PHE A 36 -6.07 10.04 1.37
CA PHE A 36 -7.45 10.44 1.09
C PHE A 36 -8.23 10.93 2.33
N ASP A 37 -7.76 10.57 3.51
CA ASP A 37 -8.30 10.98 4.81
C ASP A 37 -7.77 12.33 5.31
N ALA A 38 -6.86 12.98 4.56
CA ALA A 38 -6.42 14.34 4.83
C ALA A 38 -7.51 15.38 4.51
N ILE A 39 -7.27 16.62 4.98
CA ILE A 39 -8.16 17.75 4.68
C ILE A 39 -7.70 18.57 3.46
N ASP A 40 -6.45 18.37 3.06
CA ASP A 40 -5.83 19.09 1.95
C ASP A 40 -6.40 18.63 0.60
N PRO A 41 -6.49 19.51 -0.38
CA PRO A 41 -6.94 19.14 -1.72
C PRO A 41 -5.94 18.17 -2.37
N VAL A 42 -6.43 17.41 -3.36
CA VAL A 42 -5.56 16.54 -4.14
C VAL A 42 -4.52 17.38 -4.88
N MET A 43 -3.26 17.02 -4.73
CA MET A 43 -2.13 17.65 -5.41
C MET A 43 -1.19 16.60 -6.00
N PHE A 44 -0.55 16.96 -7.10
CA PHE A 44 0.50 16.13 -7.68
C PHE A 44 1.85 16.50 -7.07
N ILE A 45 2.56 15.51 -6.54
CA ILE A 45 3.90 15.67 -5.98
C ILE A 45 4.92 15.14 -6.99
N PRO A 46 5.62 16.00 -7.71
CA PRO A 46 6.47 15.61 -8.85
C PRO A 46 7.69 14.77 -8.46
N ASN A 47 8.17 14.91 -7.23
CA ASN A 47 9.34 14.19 -6.71
C ASN A 47 8.98 13.00 -5.81
N ALA A 48 7.70 12.66 -5.67
CA ALA A 48 7.30 11.49 -4.91
C ALA A 48 7.86 10.23 -5.57
N ILE A 49 8.43 9.35 -4.76
CA ILE A 49 8.98 8.08 -5.23
C ILE A 49 7.96 6.99 -4.93
N ALA A 50 7.21 6.60 -5.94
CA ALA A 50 6.22 5.54 -5.83
C ALA A 50 6.82 4.19 -6.25
N VAL A 51 6.71 3.19 -5.38
CA VAL A 51 7.25 1.84 -5.65
C VAL A 51 6.36 1.06 -6.64
N GLY A 52 5.22 1.62 -6.99
CA GLY A 52 4.30 1.07 -7.96
C GLY A 52 3.68 -0.27 -7.52
N ARG A 53 3.26 -1.08 -8.49
CA ARG A 53 2.62 -2.38 -8.23
C ARG A 53 3.61 -3.51 -7.89
N ARG A 54 4.87 -3.18 -7.66
CA ARG A 54 5.91 -4.15 -7.35
C ARG A 54 6.04 -4.27 -5.85
N HIS A 55 5.97 -5.48 -5.34
CA HIS A 55 6.00 -5.74 -3.91
C HIS A 55 7.34 -6.30 -3.48
N THR A 56 7.71 -5.94 -2.29
CA THR A 56 8.81 -6.56 -1.56
C THR A 56 8.31 -7.87 -0.94
N VAL A 57 9.07 -8.90 -1.09
CA VAL A 57 8.88 -10.17 -0.39
C VAL A 57 9.79 -10.17 0.83
N VAL A 58 9.24 -10.55 1.97
CA VAL A 58 10.02 -10.82 3.18
C VAL A 58 10.21 -12.34 3.26
N GLY A 59 11.44 -12.79 3.14
CA GLY A 59 11.82 -14.21 3.28
C GLY A 59 11.64 -14.69 4.72
N LYS A 60 11.57 -16.01 4.90
CA LYS A 60 11.49 -16.63 6.24
C LYS A 60 12.73 -16.35 7.11
N ASP A 61 13.85 -16.07 6.48
CA ASP A 61 15.13 -15.69 7.08
C ASP A 61 15.24 -14.19 7.38
N GLY A 62 14.17 -13.41 7.12
CA GLY A 62 14.16 -11.97 7.28
C GLY A 62 14.76 -11.20 6.09
N SER A 63 15.22 -11.88 5.05
CA SER A 63 15.71 -11.21 3.83
C SER A 63 14.58 -10.44 3.14
N HIS A 64 14.93 -9.29 2.58
CA HIS A 64 14.01 -8.47 1.79
C HIS A 64 14.43 -8.49 0.34
N TYR A 65 13.52 -8.88 -0.56
CA TYR A 65 13.82 -8.92 -2.00
C TYR A 65 12.60 -8.60 -2.84
N HIS A 66 12.88 -8.16 -4.04
CA HIS A 66 11.89 -8.08 -5.12
C HIS A 66 12.06 -9.31 -6.01
N GLU A 67 10.94 -9.95 -6.35
CA GLU A 67 10.92 -11.08 -7.29
C GLU A 67 10.21 -10.63 -8.58
N ASP A 68 10.85 -10.86 -9.72
CA ASP A 68 10.25 -10.57 -11.02
C ASP A 68 9.33 -11.71 -11.49
N LYS A 69 8.77 -11.57 -12.68
CA LYS A 69 7.85 -12.56 -13.24
C LYS A 69 8.52 -13.89 -13.57
N GLU A 70 9.81 -13.85 -13.82
CA GLU A 70 10.68 -14.97 -14.13
C GLU A 70 11.22 -15.68 -12.87
N GLY A 71 10.95 -15.13 -11.68
CA GLY A 71 11.40 -15.67 -10.39
C GLY A 71 12.79 -15.20 -9.95
N ASN A 72 13.40 -14.24 -10.67
CA ASN A 72 14.70 -13.70 -10.28
C ASN A 72 14.53 -12.76 -9.08
N LYS A 73 15.44 -12.90 -8.10
CA LYS A 73 15.40 -12.12 -6.86
C LYS A 73 16.42 -10.98 -6.89
N THR A 74 15.96 -9.77 -6.59
CA THR A 74 16.80 -8.61 -6.33
C THR A 74 16.71 -8.28 -4.85
N PHE A 75 17.78 -8.52 -4.11
CA PHE A 75 17.82 -8.30 -2.67
C PHE A 75 17.89 -6.81 -2.34
N MET A 76 17.41 -6.44 -1.15
CA MET A 76 17.30 -5.05 -0.67
C MET A 76 17.75 -4.93 0.79
N ASN A 77 18.58 -5.85 1.25
CA ASN A 77 19.04 -5.85 2.64
C ASN A 77 19.99 -4.67 2.91
N GLU A 78 20.82 -4.36 1.93
CA GLU A 78 21.79 -3.28 2.04
C GLU A 78 21.25 -1.95 1.47
N PRO A 79 21.66 -0.78 1.99
CA PRO A 79 21.24 0.53 1.49
C PRO A 79 21.55 0.74 0.00
N SER A 80 22.66 0.24 -0.49
CA SER A 80 23.06 0.32 -1.90
C SER A 80 22.14 -0.46 -2.82
N GLU A 81 21.72 -1.66 -2.40
CA GLU A 81 20.77 -2.50 -3.15
C GLU A 81 19.41 -1.80 -3.25
N ARG A 82 18.92 -1.21 -2.14
CA ARG A 82 17.69 -0.41 -2.14
C ARG A 82 17.78 0.80 -3.07
N ALA A 83 18.88 1.54 -2.99
CA ALA A 83 19.09 2.72 -3.84
C ALA A 83 19.09 2.34 -5.33
N GLN A 84 19.73 1.25 -5.70
CA GLN A 84 19.74 0.76 -7.08
C GLN A 84 18.35 0.34 -7.54
N LEU A 85 17.60 -0.39 -6.71
CA LEU A 85 16.23 -0.80 -7.02
C LEU A 85 15.32 0.41 -7.25
N PHE A 86 15.41 1.43 -6.40
CA PHE A 86 14.63 2.66 -6.55
C PHE A 86 15.00 3.39 -7.83
N LYS A 87 16.28 3.53 -8.13
CA LYS A 87 16.75 4.18 -9.35
C LYS A 87 16.21 3.51 -10.62
N ASP A 88 16.19 2.18 -10.65
CA ASP A 88 15.81 1.42 -11.84
C ASP A 88 14.30 1.23 -12.00
N ARG A 89 13.53 1.34 -10.92
CA ARG A 89 12.16 0.82 -10.89
C ARG A 89 11.11 1.72 -10.25
N ALA A 90 11.51 2.82 -9.63
CA ALA A 90 10.56 3.75 -9.04
C ALA A 90 9.81 4.55 -10.10
N LYS A 91 8.51 4.70 -9.91
CA LYS A 91 7.72 5.71 -10.61
C LYS A 91 7.94 7.03 -9.91
N ILE A 92 8.29 8.06 -10.65
CA ILE A 92 8.43 9.42 -10.12
C ILE A 92 7.11 10.17 -10.32
N GLY A 93 6.68 10.82 -9.27
CA GLY A 93 5.41 11.56 -9.21
C GLY A 93 4.23 10.70 -8.77
N ALA A 94 3.44 11.24 -7.86
CA ALA A 94 2.21 10.64 -7.37
C ALA A 94 1.21 11.71 -6.92
N HIS A 95 -0.06 11.33 -6.85
CA HIS A 95 -1.12 12.18 -6.34
C HIS A 95 -1.36 11.87 -4.86
N LEU A 96 -1.45 12.92 -4.04
CA LEU A 96 -1.80 12.86 -2.63
C LEU A 96 -2.89 13.88 -2.35
N GLY A 97 -3.78 13.57 -1.42
CA GLY A 97 -4.74 14.53 -0.92
C GLY A 97 -6.11 13.95 -0.64
N GLY A 98 -6.92 14.76 0.05
CA GLY A 98 -8.16 14.37 0.66
C GLY A 98 -9.29 14.12 -0.33
N ASN A 99 -10.10 13.12 0.00
CA ASN A 99 -11.42 12.92 -0.54
C ASN A 99 -12.43 12.95 0.63
N TRP A 100 -13.13 14.05 0.79
CA TRP A 100 -14.04 14.26 1.92
C TRP A 100 -15.10 13.16 2.06
N LYS A 101 -15.66 12.71 0.95
CA LYS A 101 -16.67 11.64 0.93
C LYS A 101 -16.07 10.32 1.41
N ALA A 102 -14.92 9.94 0.88
CA ALA A 102 -14.20 8.73 1.26
C ALA A 102 -13.73 8.79 2.71
N ARG A 103 -13.17 9.92 3.16
CA ARG A 103 -12.78 10.15 4.56
C ARG A 103 -13.93 9.89 5.52
N ARG A 104 -15.09 10.50 5.27
CA ARG A 104 -16.27 10.33 6.13
C ARG A 104 -16.76 8.88 6.15
N ALA A 105 -16.77 8.23 5.00
CA ALA A 105 -17.15 6.83 4.89
C ALA A 105 -16.18 5.91 5.64
N SER A 106 -14.87 6.10 5.45
CA SER A 106 -13.83 5.28 6.10
C SER A 106 -13.86 5.38 7.62
N MET A 107 -14.10 6.57 8.17
CA MET A 107 -14.25 6.74 9.63
C MET A 107 -15.45 5.94 10.15
N LYS A 108 -16.59 5.98 9.47
CA LYS A 108 -17.78 5.21 9.84
C LYS A 108 -17.53 3.70 9.75
N ASP A 109 -16.92 3.26 8.65
CA ASP A 109 -16.64 1.84 8.42
C ASP A 109 -15.64 1.29 9.43
N SER A 110 -14.63 2.08 9.81
CA SER A 110 -13.66 1.72 10.84
C SER A 110 -14.31 1.57 12.22
N VAL A 111 -15.18 2.52 12.61
CA VAL A 111 -15.93 2.44 13.87
C VAL A 111 -16.84 1.21 13.89
N ASN A 112 -17.58 0.96 12.82
CA ASN A 112 -18.44 -0.21 12.72
C ASN A 112 -17.64 -1.51 12.85
N PHE A 113 -16.52 -1.63 12.15
CA PHE A 113 -15.64 -2.79 12.25
C PHE A 113 -15.13 -3.01 13.69
N LEU A 114 -14.74 -1.95 14.38
CA LEU A 114 -14.31 -2.05 15.77
C LEU A 114 -15.45 -2.49 16.69
N LEU A 115 -16.64 -1.91 16.55
CA LEU A 115 -17.81 -2.29 17.38
C LEU A 115 -18.23 -3.75 17.16
N GLU A 116 -18.08 -4.28 15.96
CA GLU A 116 -18.37 -5.68 15.63
C GLU A 116 -17.33 -6.66 16.23
N ASN A 117 -16.11 -6.21 16.50
CA ASN A 117 -14.98 -7.07 16.84
C ASN A 117 -14.37 -6.85 18.22
N ILE A 118 -14.66 -5.75 18.89
CA ILE A 118 -14.26 -5.53 20.30
C ILE A 118 -15.37 -6.07 21.18
N LYS A 119 -15.07 -7.13 21.90
CA LYS A 119 -15.94 -7.74 22.92
C LYS A 119 -15.46 -7.34 24.30
#